data_3b9c2be6507e0add22857656ddd962f1
#
_entry.id   3b9c2be6507e0add22857656ddd962f1
#
_cell.length_a   1.000
_cell.length_b   1.000
_cell.length_c   1.000
_cell.angle_alpha   90.00
_cell.angle_beta   90.00
_cell.angle_gamma   90.00
#
_symmetry.space_group_name_H-M   'P 1'
#
loop_
_entity.id
_entity.type
_entity.pdbx_description
1 polymer ?
#
loop_
_entity_poly.entity_id
_entity_poly.type
_entity_poly.pdbx_seq_one_letter_code
_entity_poly.pdbx_strand_id
1 'polypeptide(L)'
;MIRVTLACAAVLALVACSPASETPEPKTETAAASTAALPAAPVFTLVDSDGVQRSLADFRGKTVVIEWTNEGCPYVQKHYSAGAMQALQREATADGVIWLTIISSAPGTQGFVEGEAARAFKAKHDGAWTHLLLDPTGQVGKLYDAKTTPNMRIIDPEGRLVYVGGIDDRPTNKVEDLQGANNFVRAALTDLEAGRPVATPFAQPYGCSIKYPETVEAEA
;
A
#
# COMPACT_ATOMS: atom_id res chain seq x y z
N MET A 1 70.37 15.85 45.03
CA MET A 1 71.52 14.93 45.31
C MET A 1 70.90 13.66 45.89
N ILE A 2 71.03 12.58 45.25
CA ILE A 2 71.39 11.21 45.64
C ILE A 2 70.86 10.30 44.51
N ARG A 3 71.84 9.79 43.81
CA ARG A 3 71.72 8.68 42.87
C ARG A 3 71.68 7.39 43.64
N VAL A 4 70.79 6.46 43.26
CA VAL A 4 71.01 5.02 43.52
C VAL A 4 70.67 4.25 42.28
N THR A 5 71.65 3.54 41.79
CA THR A 5 71.67 2.56 40.70
C THR A 5 71.40 1.14 41.23
N LEU A 6 71.09 0.24 40.28
CA LEU A 6 71.19 -1.24 40.29
C LEU A 6 69.89 -1.95 40.59
N ALA A 7 69.54 -3.05 39.94
CA ALA A 7 70.29 -4.05 39.15
C ALA A 7 69.30 -4.84 38.26
N CYS A 8 69.87 -5.33 37.16
CA CYS A 8 69.23 -6.34 36.25
C CYS A 8 69.02 -7.68 36.96
N ALA A 9 67.89 -8.28 36.74
CA ALA A 9 67.71 -9.74 36.80
C ALA A 9 66.93 -10.20 35.60
N ALA A 10 67.56 -10.89 34.67
CA ALA A 10 66.97 -11.56 33.52
C ALA A 10 66.33 -12.86 33.98
N VAL A 11 65.03 -13.02 33.73
CA VAL A 11 64.33 -14.31 33.85
C VAL A 11 63.90 -14.70 32.45
N LEU A 12 64.51 -15.74 31.90
CA LEU A 12 64.00 -16.45 30.72
C LEU A 12 62.72 -17.20 31.09
N ALA A 13 61.59 -16.80 30.51
CA ALA A 13 60.36 -17.59 30.51
C ALA A 13 60.15 -18.19 29.12
N LEU A 14 60.14 -19.49 29.04
CA LEU A 14 59.75 -20.26 27.85
C LEU A 14 58.30 -19.94 27.51
N VAL A 15 58.05 -19.40 26.32
CA VAL A 15 56.71 -19.25 25.76
C VAL A 15 56.33 -20.53 25.07
N ALA A 16 55.40 -21.28 25.66
CA ALA A 16 54.74 -22.38 24.99
C ALA A 16 53.71 -21.80 24.01
N CYS A 17 53.90 -22.02 22.71
CA CYS A 17 52.90 -21.75 21.69
C CYS A 17 51.72 -22.72 21.84
N SER A 18 50.56 -22.22 22.26
CA SER A 18 49.26 -22.87 22.03
C SER A 18 48.66 -22.30 20.76
N PRO A 19 48.10 -23.12 19.85
CA PRO A 19 47.39 -22.62 18.68
C PRO A 19 46.09 -21.97 19.13
N ALA A 20 45.90 -20.71 18.76
CA ALA A 20 44.66 -20.00 18.94
C ALA A 20 43.57 -20.66 18.04
N SER A 21 42.50 -21.14 18.67
CA SER A 21 41.27 -21.50 17.97
C SER A 21 40.67 -20.22 17.40
N GLU A 22 40.72 -20.06 16.08
CA GLU A 22 39.96 -19.07 15.37
C GLU A 22 38.47 -19.42 15.46
N THR A 23 37.76 -18.68 16.27
CA THR A 23 36.28 -18.66 16.24
C THR A 23 35.86 -17.98 14.94
N PRO A 24 35.07 -18.59 14.06
CA PRO A 24 34.62 -17.90 12.87
C PRO A 24 33.65 -16.78 13.26
N GLU A 25 34.00 -15.54 12.91
CA GLU A 25 33.09 -14.41 12.99
C GLU A 25 31.83 -14.70 12.15
N PRO A 26 30.61 -14.42 12.68
CA PRO A 26 29.42 -14.54 11.87
C PRO A 26 29.48 -13.52 10.74
N LYS A 27 29.66 -13.99 9.51
CA LYS A 27 29.42 -13.18 8.32
C LYS A 27 27.98 -12.69 8.38
N THR A 28 27.80 -11.43 8.70
CA THR A 28 26.53 -10.73 8.48
C THR A 28 26.31 -10.67 6.98
N GLU A 29 25.61 -11.67 6.46
CA GLU A 29 25.14 -11.68 5.09
C GLU A 29 24.04 -10.60 5.05
N THR A 30 24.44 -9.39 4.64
CA THR A 30 23.50 -8.33 4.29
C THR A 30 22.66 -8.90 3.15
N ALA A 31 21.46 -9.34 3.47
CA ALA A 31 20.48 -9.73 2.47
C ALA A 31 20.30 -8.53 1.53
N ALA A 32 20.96 -8.58 0.39
CA ALA A 32 20.71 -7.66 -0.70
C ALA A 32 19.23 -7.85 -1.06
N ALA A 33 18.41 -6.84 -0.71
CA ALA A 33 17.03 -6.78 -1.13
C ALA A 33 17.02 -7.00 -2.65
N SER A 34 16.43 -8.10 -3.07
CA SER A 34 16.28 -8.44 -4.48
C SER A 34 15.64 -7.24 -5.20
N THR A 35 16.40 -6.57 -6.04
CA THR A 35 15.94 -5.52 -6.95
C THR A 35 15.18 -6.14 -8.12
N ALA A 36 14.24 -7.06 -7.83
CA ALA A 36 13.29 -7.50 -8.83
C ALA A 36 12.52 -6.25 -9.29
N ALA A 37 12.57 -5.95 -10.58
CA ALA A 37 11.85 -4.83 -11.15
C ALA A 37 10.37 -4.97 -10.77
N LEU A 38 9.81 -3.94 -10.15
CA LEU A 38 8.39 -3.93 -9.78
C LEU A 38 7.54 -4.07 -11.05
N PRO A 39 6.46 -4.87 -11.01
CA PRO A 39 5.64 -5.10 -12.18
C PRO A 39 4.98 -3.79 -12.64
N ALA A 40 4.87 -3.62 -13.96
CA ALA A 40 4.07 -2.54 -14.50
C ALA A 40 2.60 -2.72 -14.08
N ALA A 41 1.94 -1.64 -13.67
CA ALA A 41 0.53 -1.67 -13.38
C ALA A 41 -0.26 -1.95 -14.66
N PRO A 42 -1.23 -2.88 -14.66
CA PRO A 42 -2.08 -3.15 -15.80
C PRO A 42 -2.84 -1.89 -16.23
N VAL A 43 -2.79 -1.55 -17.52
CA VAL A 43 -3.55 -0.39 -18.05
C VAL A 43 -5.01 -0.77 -18.19
N PHE A 44 -5.89 0.13 -17.81
CA PHE A 44 -7.34 -0.03 -17.95
C PHE A 44 -8.00 1.28 -18.39
N THR A 45 -9.23 1.18 -18.84
CA THR A 45 -10.12 2.33 -19.11
C THR A 45 -11.47 2.05 -18.50
N LEU A 46 -12.00 3.01 -17.73
CA LEU A 46 -13.33 2.97 -17.12
C LEU A 46 -14.04 4.31 -17.37
N VAL A 47 -15.35 4.31 -17.20
CA VAL A 47 -16.15 5.55 -17.21
C VAL A 47 -16.23 6.06 -15.78
N ASP A 48 -16.02 7.36 -15.60
CA ASP A 48 -16.19 8.00 -14.30
C ASP A 48 -17.68 8.35 -14.02
N SER A 49 -17.93 8.84 -12.80
CA SER A 49 -19.28 9.25 -12.37
C SER A 49 -19.92 10.35 -13.22
N ASP A 50 -19.11 11.11 -13.96
CA ASP A 50 -19.56 12.19 -14.84
C ASP A 50 -19.77 11.71 -16.28
N GLY A 51 -19.58 10.42 -16.56
CA GLY A 51 -19.73 9.82 -17.88
C GLY A 51 -18.52 9.97 -18.79
N VAL A 52 -17.37 10.40 -18.25
CA VAL A 52 -16.13 10.58 -19.02
C VAL A 52 -15.27 9.34 -18.93
N GLN A 53 -14.74 8.90 -20.06
CA GLN A 53 -13.74 7.81 -20.07
C GLN A 53 -12.42 8.31 -19.46
N ARG A 54 -11.87 7.51 -18.55
CA ARG A 54 -10.57 7.70 -17.90
C ARG A 54 -9.71 6.47 -18.10
N SER A 55 -8.51 6.68 -18.61
CA SER A 55 -7.50 5.63 -18.70
C SER A 55 -6.44 5.82 -17.62
N LEU A 56 -5.91 4.74 -17.08
CA LEU A 56 -4.74 4.82 -16.20
C LEU A 56 -3.55 5.50 -16.92
N ALA A 57 -3.47 5.35 -18.23
CA ALA A 57 -2.42 5.98 -19.05
C ALA A 57 -2.45 7.52 -19.02
N ASP A 58 -3.61 8.12 -18.75
CA ASP A 58 -3.79 9.59 -18.68
C ASP A 58 -3.03 10.20 -17.49
N PHE A 59 -2.65 9.37 -16.51
CA PHE A 59 -2.00 9.79 -15.27
C PHE A 59 -0.50 9.45 -15.23
N ARG A 60 0.12 9.14 -16.36
CA ARG A 60 1.58 8.92 -16.43
C ARG A 60 2.35 10.13 -15.89
N GLY A 61 3.45 9.86 -15.18
CA GLY A 61 4.23 10.90 -14.51
C GLY A 61 3.64 11.38 -13.18
N LYS A 62 2.55 10.77 -12.70
CA LYS A 62 1.94 11.03 -11.40
C LYS A 62 1.90 9.76 -10.56
N THR A 63 2.02 9.92 -9.26
CA THR A 63 1.65 8.86 -8.31
C THR A 63 0.14 8.69 -8.34
N VAL A 64 -0.33 7.44 -8.45
CA VAL A 64 -1.76 7.11 -8.49
C VAL A 64 -2.08 6.18 -7.33
N VAL A 65 -3.09 6.53 -6.53
CA VAL A 65 -3.72 5.63 -5.55
C VAL A 65 -5.02 5.11 -6.16
N ILE A 66 -5.22 3.79 -6.09
CA ILE A 66 -6.50 3.15 -6.43
C ILE A 66 -7.10 2.60 -5.14
N GLU A 67 -8.34 2.96 -4.87
CA GLU A 67 -9.15 2.48 -3.76
C GLU A 67 -10.37 1.73 -4.31
N TRP A 68 -10.51 0.43 -4.01
CA TRP A 68 -11.80 -0.24 -4.17
C TRP A 68 -12.67 0.01 -2.96
N THR A 69 -13.88 0.49 -3.18
CA THR A 69 -14.83 0.88 -2.14
C THR A 69 -16.21 0.24 -2.31
N ASN A 70 -16.96 0.18 -1.21
CA ASN A 70 -18.38 -0.20 -1.15
C ASN A 70 -18.98 0.48 0.09
N GLU A 71 -19.90 1.42 -0.10
CA GLU A 71 -20.50 2.20 0.99
C GLU A 71 -21.24 1.36 2.03
N GLY A 72 -21.75 0.19 1.64
CA GLY A 72 -22.43 -0.76 2.53
C GLY A 72 -21.47 -1.65 3.34
N CYS A 73 -20.17 -1.57 3.10
CA CYS A 73 -19.18 -2.38 3.81
C CYS A 73 -18.82 -1.75 5.17
N PRO A 74 -19.00 -2.43 6.32
CA PRO A 74 -18.65 -1.87 7.63
C PRO A 74 -17.18 -1.49 7.76
N TYR A 75 -16.28 -2.18 7.07
CA TYR A 75 -14.86 -1.85 7.07
C TYR A 75 -14.55 -0.57 6.28
N VAL A 76 -15.31 -0.26 5.24
CA VAL A 76 -15.25 1.04 4.53
C VAL A 76 -15.85 2.12 5.41
N GLN A 77 -17.03 1.85 6.00
CA GLN A 77 -17.71 2.78 6.91
C GLN A 77 -16.84 3.21 8.09
N LYS A 78 -16.02 2.29 8.65
CA LYS A 78 -15.02 2.59 9.69
C LYS A 78 -14.19 3.81 9.33
N HIS A 79 -13.63 3.83 8.12
CA HIS A 79 -12.73 4.90 7.67
C HIS A 79 -13.46 6.18 7.26
N TYR A 80 -14.61 6.03 6.58
CA TYR A 80 -15.39 7.18 6.11
C TYR A 80 -16.15 7.88 7.23
N SER A 81 -16.76 7.15 8.17
CA SER A 81 -17.51 7.76 9.28
C SER A 81 -16.61 8.52 10.26
N ALA A 82 -15.36 8.09 10.39
CA ALA A 82 -14.35 8.78 11.19
C ALA A 82 -13.67 9.97 10.46
N GLY A 83 -13.97 10.19 9.19
CA GLY A 83 -13.28 11.17 8.36
C GLY A 83 -11.83 10.81 7.99
N ALA A 84 -11.38 9.61 8.37
CA ALA A 84 -9.98 9.19 8.18
C ALA A 84 -9.62 8.97 6.70
N MET A 85 -10.54 8.39 5.91
CA MET A 85 -10.34 8.22 4.47
C MET A 85 -10.31 9.57 3.76
N GLN A 86 -11.26 10.46 4.05
CA GLN A 86 -11.32 11.78 3.45
C GLN A 86 -10.09 12.62 3.77
N ALA A 87 -9.57 12.51 5.01
CA ALA A 87 -8.34 13.20 5.40
C ALA A 87 -7.14 12.69 4.58
N LEU A 88 -6.99 11.36 4.44
CA LEU A 88 -5.93 10.75 3.64
C LEU A 88 -6.04 11.14 2.16
N GLN A 89 -7.25 11.16 1.61
CA GLN A 89 -7.51 11.59 0.23
C GLN A 89 -7.13 13.06 0.02
N ARG A 90 -7.52 13.95 0.96
CA ARG A 90 -7.17 15.38 0.90
C ARG A 90 -5.67 15.61 0.97
N GLU A 91 -4.98 14.95 1.89
CA GLU A 91 -3.52 15.01 1.99
C GLU A 91 -2.88 14.59 0.66
N ALA A 92 -3.18 13.40 0.18
CA ALA A 92 -2.60 12.87 -1.06
C ALA A 92 -2.89 13.76 -2.28
N THR A 93 -4.13 14.21 -2.45
CA THR A 93 -4.50 15.05 -3.61
C THR A 93 -3.91 16.45 -3.55
N ALA A 94 -3.70 17.01 -2.36
CA ALA A 94 -2.98 18.28 -2.19
C ALA A 94 -1.52 18.18 -2.63
N ASP A 95 -0.89 17.02 -2.46
CA ASP A 95 0.48 16.73 -2.90
C ASP A 95 0.55 16.31 -4.38
N GLY A 96 -0.57 16.42 -5.11
CA GLY A 96 -0.65 16.14 -6.55
C GLY A 96 -0.76 14.65 -6.90
N VAL A 97 -1.03 13.78 -5.92
CA VAL A 97 -1.37 12.37 -6.14
C VAL A 97 -2.75 12.27 -6.78
N ILE A 98 -2.90 11.42 -7.76
CA ILE A 98 -4.20 11.10 -8.36
C ILE A 98 -4.85 10.01 -7.51
N TRP A 99 -6.04 10.28 -6.97
CA TRP A 99 -6.81 9.30 -6.22
C TRP A 99 -7.99 8.79 -7.04
N LEU A 100 -7.98 7.52 -7.39
CA LEU A 100 -9.03 6.84 -8.14
C LEU A 100 -9.82 5.94 -7.19
N THR A 101 -11.07 6.27 -6.94
CA THR A 101 -11.98 5.40 -6.19
C THR A 101 -12.77 4.55 -7.18
N ILE A 102 -12.74 3.23 -7.05
CA ILE A 102 -13.38 2.28 -7.97
C ILE A 102 -14.50 1.53 -7.27
N ILE A 103 -15.64 1.42 -7.93
CA ILE A 103 -16.77 0.57 -7.53
C ILE A 103 -16.90 -0.56 -8.55
N SER A 104 -16.58 -1.78 -8.12
CA SER A 104 -16.69 -3.01 -8.94
C SER A 104 -17.86 -3.91 -8.51
N SER A 105 -18.84 -3.33 -7.81
CA SER A 105 -20.07 -4.07 -7.46
C SER A 105 -20.95 -4.23 -8.69
N ALA A 106 -21.47 -5.46 -8.90
CA ALA A 106 -22.38 -5.76 -9.99
C ALA A 106 -23.75 -5.09 -9.82
N PRO A 107 -24.48 -4.81 -10.90
CA PRO A 107 -25.84 -4.30 -10.83
C PRO A 107 -26.72 -5.13 -9.90
N GLY A 108 -27.52 -4.44 -9.06
CA GLY A 108 -28.42 -5.09 -8.09
C GLY A 108 -27.74 -5.63 -6.83
N THR A 109 -26.42 -5.49 -6.68
CA THR A 109 -25.69 -5.90 -5.47
C THR A 109 -25.36 -4.72 -4.56
N GLN A 110 -24.99 -5.03 -3.30
CA GLN A 110 -24.57 -4.01 -2.34
C GLN A 110 -23.38 -3.20 -2.87
N GLY A 111 -23.50 -1.89 -2.80
CA GLY A 111 -22.46 -0.94 -3.20
C GLY A 111 -22.48 -0.57 -4.67
N PHE A 112 -23.35 -1.16 -5.49
CA PHE A 112 -23.56 -0.71 -6.87
C PHE A 112 -24.15 0.70 -6.90
N VAL A 113 -23.58 1.56 -7.74
CA VAL A 113 -24.09 2.90 -8.01
C VAL A 113 -23.98 3.21 -9.50
N GLU A 114 -24.93 3.98 -10.01
CA GLU A 114 -24.94 4.48 -11.39
C GLU A 114 -25.67 5.82 -11.50
N GLY A 115 -25.60 6.47 -12.65
CA GLY A 115 -26.36 7.66 -12.98
C GLY A 115 -26.22 8.78 -11.96
N GLU A 116 -27.34 9.28 -11.45
CA GLU A 116 -27.36 10.39 -10.49
C GLU A 116 -26.76 10.00 -9.15
N ALA A 117 -26.96 8.76 -8.67
CA ALA A 117 -26.37 8.29 -7.42
C ALA A 117 -24.83 8.27 -7.49
N ALA A 118 -24.25 7.88 -8.62
CA ALA A 118 -22.81 7.93 -8.83
C ALA A 118 -22.28 9.37 -8.82
N ARG A 119 -22.97 10.31 -9.48
CA ARG A 119 -22.61 11.74 -9.46
C ARG A 119 -22.70 12.35 -8.06
N ALA A 120 -23.72 11.97 -7.28
CA ALA A 120 -23.91 12.45 -5.92
C ALA A 120 -22.96 11.82 -4.90
N PHE A 121 -22.28 10.72 -5.26
CA PHE A 121 -21.51 9.89 -4.33
C PHE A 121 -20.40 10.68 -3.63
N LYS A 122 -19.71 11.55 -4.36
CA LYS A 122 -18.63 12.39 -3.81
C LYS A 122 -19.13 13.31 -2.70
N ALA A 123 -20.23 14.02 -2.96
CA ALA A 123 -20.82 14.92 -1.97
C ALA A 123 -21.41 14.15 -0.78
N LYS A 124 -22.04 13.00 -1.03
CA LYS A 124 -22.63 12.13 0.01
C LYS A 124 -21.59 11.67 1.03
N HIS A 125 -20.37 11.38 0.58
CA HIS A 125 -19.30 10.83 1.40
C HIS A 125 -18.21 11.85 1.77
N ASP A 126 -18.39 13.13 1.45
CA ASP A 126 -17.36 14.18 1.61
C ASP A 126 -16.00 13.73 1.01
N GLY A 127 -16.08 13.02 -0.12
CA GLY A 127 -14.90 12.42 -0.75
C GLY A 127 -13.97 13.45 -1.37
N ALA A 128 -12.68 13.22 -1.25
CA ALA A 128 -11.64 14.07 -1.84
C ALA A 128 -10.83 13.37 -2.94
N TRP A 129 -11.34 12.25 -3.46
CA TRP A 129 -10.74 11.56 -4.61
C TRP A 129 -10.79 12.41 -5.88
N THR A 130 -9.89 12.12 -6.81
CA THR A 130 -9.84 12.78 -8.12
C THR A 130 -11.01 12.32 -8.99
N HIS A 131 -11.18 11.00 -9.16
CA HIS A 131 -12.28 10.42 -9.94
C HIS A 131 -12.91 9.24 -9.23
N LEU A 132 -14.23 9.10 -9.35
CA LEU A 132 -14.97 7.90 -9.04
C LEU A 132 -15.19 7.12 -10.33
N LEU A 133 -14.64 5.91 -10.42
CA LEU A 133 -14.68 5.05 -11.60
C LEU A 133 -15.67 3.91 -11.40
N LEU A 134 -16.45 3.61 -12.42
CA LEU A 134 -17.50 2.58 -12.39
C LEU A 134 -17.01 1.35 -13.17
N ASP A 135 -16.95 0.22 -12.46
CA ASP A 135 -16.53 -1.09 -13.00
C ASP A 135 -17.62 -2.16 -12.74
N PRO A 136 -18.86 -1.99 -13.27
CA PRO A 136 -19.99 -2.86 -12.98
C PRO A 136 -19.79 -4.30 -13.45
N THR A 137 -18.87 -4.53 -14.38
CA THR A 137 -18.49 -5.86 -14.86
C THR A 137 -17.43 -6.53 -14.00
N GLY A 138 -16.78 -5.77 -13.11
CA GLY A 138 -15.68 -6.25 -12.28
C GLY A 138 -14.41 -6.55 -13.06
N GLN A 139 -14.31 -6.10 -14.32
CA GLN A 139 -13.17 -6.41 -15.19
C GLN A 139 -11.86 -5.85 -14.60
N VAL A 140 -11.88 -4.60 -14.16
CA VAL A 140 -10.69 -3.95 -13.60
C VAL A 140 -10.38 -4.47 -12.21
N GLY A 141 -11.40 -4.71 -11.38
CA GLY A 141 -11.20 -5.32 -10.08
C GLY A 141 -10.53 -6.69 -10.18
N LYS A 142 -10.99 -7.55 -11.10
CA LYS A 142 -10.39 -8.86 -11.36
C LYS A 142 -8.99 -8.75 -11.95
N LEU A 143 -8.74 -7.79 -12.86
CA LEU A 143 -7.43 -7.53 -13.45
C LEU A 143 -6.37 -7.18 -12.39
N TYR A 144 -6.76 -6.50 -11.32
CA TYR A 144 -5.89 -6.11 -10.20
C TYR A 144 -5.93 -7.09 -9.03
N ASP A 145 -6.61 -8.23 -9.17
CA ASP A 145 -6.86 -9.21 -8.10
C ASP A 145 -7.39 -8.53 -6.82
N ALA A 146 -8.28 -7.54 -6.97
CA ALA A 146 -8.93 -6.90 -5.85
C ALA A 146 -10.02 -7.83 -5.29
N LYS A 147 -9.98 -8.12 -3.99
CA LYS A 147 -10.87 -9.13 -3.37
C LYS A 147 -11.81 -8.53 -2.34
N THR A 148 -11.38 -7.45 -1.69
CA THR A 148 -12.10 -6.87 -0.54
C THR A 148 -12.34 -5.37 -0.73
N THR A 149 -13.13 -4.79 0.14
CA THR A 149 -13.28 -3.34 0.32
C THR A 149 -13.10 -2.99 1.80
N PRO A 150 -12.22 -1.99 2.13
CA PRO A 150 -11.33 -1.27 1.20
C PRO A 150 -10.18 -2.15 0.69
N ASN A 151 -9.69 -1.88 -0.52
CA ASN A 151 -8.51 -2.52 -1.09
C ASN A 151 -7.70 -1.47 -1.83
N MET A 152 -6.38 -1.43 -1.61
CA MET A 152 -5.54 -0.32 -2.04
C MET A 152 -4.46 -0.76 -3.01
N ARG A 153 -4.16 0.09 -3.98
CA ARG A 153 -2.98 0.00 -4.84
C ARG A 153 -2.31 1.35 -4.93
N ILE A 154 -0.98 1.36 -5.01
CA ILE A 154 -0.25 2.58 -5.35
C ILE A 154 0.64 2.29 -6.55
N ILE A 155 0.59 3.19 -7.50
CA ILE A 155 1.34 3.15 -8.75
C ILE A 155 2.23 4.39 -8.76
N ASP A 156 3.52 4.21 -9.04
CA ASP A 156 4.48 5.29 -9.09
C ASP A 156 4.39 6.09 -10.43
N PRO A 157 5.10 7.22 -10.55
CA PRO A 157 5.10 8.03 -11.77
C PRO A 157 5.57 7.27 -13.02
N GLU A 158 6.39 6.24 -12.86
CA GLU A 158 6.88 5.36 -13.94
C GLU A 158 5.84 4.31 -14.34
N GLY A 159 4.72 4.21 -13.59
CA GLY A 159 3.64 3.27 -13.84
C GLY A 159 3.89 1.87 -13.29
N ARG A 160 4.74 1.74 -12.27
CA ARG A 160 5.01 0.48 -11.57
C ARG A 160 4.10 0.34 -10.37
N LEU A 161 3.62 -0.85 -10.11
CA LEU A 161 2.80 -1.17 -8.95
C LEU A 161 3.70 -1.32 -7.72
N VAL A 162 3.72 -0.32 -6.85
CA VAL A 162 4.63 -0.22 -5.70
C VAL A 162 4.00 -0.60 -4.36
N TYR A 163 2.66 -0.62 -4.29
CA TYR A 163 1.92 -1.08 -3.12
C TYR A 163 0.67 -1.85 -3.49
N VAL A 164 0.41 -2.94 -2.78
CA VAL A 164 -0.76 -3.80 -2.92
C VAL A 164 -1.25 -4.20 -1.53
N GLY A 165 -2.50 -3.88 -1.15
CA GLY A 165 -2.96 -4.41 0.13
C GLY A 165 -4.11 -3.69 0.81
N GLY A 166 -4.15 -3.86 2.13
CA GLY A 166 -5.08 -3.18 3.03
C GLY A 166 -4.72 -1.71 3.24
N ILE A 167 -5.61 -0.96 3.86
CA ILE A 167 -5.36 0.46 4.17
C ILE A 167 -4.49 0.63 5.42
N ASP A 168 -4.68 -0.23 6.43
CA ASP A 168 -3.98 -0.18 7.71
C ASP A 168 -3.76 -1.58 8.32
N ASP A 169 -3.14 -1.63 9.50
CA ASP A 169 -2.85 -2.84 10.27
C ASP A 169 -3.97 -3.24 11.27
N ARG A 170 -5.18 -2.67 11.13
CA ARG A 170 -6.32 -2.93 12.03
C ARG A 170 -7.48 -3.59 11.29
N PRO A 171 -7.46 -4.93 11.10
CA PRO A 171 -8.46 -5.66 10.31
C PRO A 171 -9.80 -5.83 11.06
N THR A 172 -10.32 -4.73 11.60
CA THR A 172 -11.60 -4.65 12.30
C THR A 172 -12.49 -3.60 11.65
N ASN A 173 -13.77 -3.62 11.97
CA ASN A 173 -14.75 -2.61 11.53
C ASN A 173 -15.04 -1.55 12.61
N LYS A 174 -14.23 -1.48 13.68
CA LYS A 174 -14.41 -0.58 14.80
C LYS A 174 -13.65 0.72 14.57
N VAL A 175 -14.31 1.86 14.73
CA VAL A 175 -13.73 3.20 14.54
C VAL A 175 -12.63 3.48 15.55
N GLU A 176 -12.79 3.03 16.79
CA GLU A 176 -11.81 3.21 17.86
C GLU A 176 -10.44 2.60 17.56
N ASP A 177 -10.41 1.55 16.73
CA ASP A 177 -9.17 0.88 16.34
C ASP A 177 -8.33 1.70 15.33
N LEU A 178 -8.88 2.80 14.80
CA LEU A 178 -8.11 3.76 13.99
C LEU A 178 -7.07 4.51 14.83
N GLN A 179 -7.30 4.61 16.13
CA GLN A 179 -6.34 5.23 17.02
C GLN A 179 -5.07 4.37 17.11
N GLY A 180 -3.95 4.95 16.71
CA GLY A 180 -2.67 4.24 16.70
C GLY A 180 -2.53 3.20 15.59
N ALA A 181 -3.44 3.17 14.61
CA ALA A 181 -3.29 2.33 13.42
C ALA A 181 -2.12 2.82 12.56
N ASN A 182 -1.33 1.87 12.07
CA ASN A 182 -0.33 2.16 11.04
C ASN A 182 -1.02 2.15 9.67
N ASN A 183 -1.17 3.34 9.07
CA ASN A 183 -1.76 3.47 7.74
C ASN A 183 -0.69 3.20 6.67
N PHE A 184 -0.78 2.04 6.02
CA PHE A 184 0.19 1.61 5.02
C PHE A 184 0.19 2.48 3.76
N VAL A 185 -0.96 3.05 3.39
CA VAL A 185 -1.06 3.95 2.22
C VAL A 185 -0.30 5.25 2.50
N ARG A 186 -0.53 5.87 3.67
CA ARG A 186 0.22 7.07 4.07
C ARG A 186 1.72 6.80 4.15
N ALA A 187 2.12 5.69 4.77
CA ALA A 187 3.53 5.31 4.87
C ALA A 187 4.18 5.14 3.49
N ALA A 188 3.50 4.47 2.57
CA ALA A 188 3.99 4.28 1.20
C ALA A 188 4.10 5.61 0.43
N LEU A 189 3.11 6.51 0.55
CA LEU A 189 3.17 7.84 -0.08
C LEU A 189 4.33 8.67 0.48
N THR A 190 4.55 8.63 1.81
CA THR A 190 5.69 9.30 2.46
C THR A 190 7.04 8.77 1.95
N ASP A 191 7.16 7.46 1.72
CA ASP A 191 8.37 6.89 1.15
C ASP A 191 8.62 7.38 -0.28
N LEU A 192 7.56 7.39 -1.12
CA LEU A 192 7.66 7.86 -2.50
C LEU A 192 8.02 9.35 -2.59
N GLU A 193 7.39 10.20 -1.76
CA GLU A 193 7.71 11.63 -1.68
C GLU A 193 9.16 11.88 -1.31
N ALA A 194 9.70 11.07 -0.41
CA ALA A 194 11.11 11.12 -0.01
C ALA A 194 12.07 10.44 -1.00
N GLY A 195 11.58 9.97 -2.15
CA GLY A 195 12.39 9.26 -3.15
C GLY A 195 12.91 7.90 -2.69
N ARG A 196 12.28 7.30 -1.68
CA ARG A 196 12.66 5.97 -1.14
C ARG A 196 11.77 4.88 -1.73
N PRO A 197 12.27 3.64 -1.83
CA PRO A 197 11.42 2.48 -2.05
C PRO A 197 10.37 2.35 -0.94
N VAL A 198 9.16 1.90 -1.29
CA VAL A 198 8.11 1.62 -0.32
C VAL A 198 8.56 0.52 0.63
N ALA A 199 8.65 0.83 1.92
CA ALA A 199 9.17 -0.08 2.94
C ALA A 199 8.27 -1.32 3.14
N THR A 200 6.95 -1.17 2.98
CA THR A 200 5.96 -2.25 3.06
C THR A 200 5.19 -2.31 1.74
N PRO A 201 5.71 -3.00 0.70
CA PRO A 201 5.07 -3.04 -0.62
C PRO A 201 3.81 -3.93 -0.67
N PHE A 202 3.60 -4.74 0.36
CA PHE A 202 2.43 -5.60 0.49
C PHE A 202 1.91 -5.62 1.93
N ALA A 203 0.60 -5.51 2.09
CA ALA A 203 -0.10 -5.78 3.36
C ALA A 203 -1.36 -6.61 3.08
N GLN A 204 -1.67 -7.57 3.95
CA GLN A 204 -2.86 -8.40 3.79
C GLN A 204 -4.12 -7.53 3.72
N PRO A 205 -4.89 -7.52 2.61
CA PRO A 205 -6.14 -6.81 2.54
C PRO A 205 -7.21 -7.48 3.42
N TYR A 206 -8.12 -6.68 3.95
CA TYR A 206 -9.21 -7.12 4.79
C TYR A 206 -10.50 -6.36 4.42
N GLY A 207 -11.64 -6.89 4.80
CA GLY A 207 -12.92 -6.24 4.54
C GLY A 207 -13.95 -7.17 3.90
N CYS A 208 -15.04 -6.59 3.42
CA CYS A 208 -16.08 -7.33 2.71
C CYS A 208 -15.60 -7.72 1.32
N SER A 209 -15.98 -8.91 0.85
CA SER A 209 -15.71 -9.30 -0.55
C SER A 209 -16.38 -8.34 -1.53
N ILE A 210 -15.67 -8.01 -2.62
CA ILE A 210 -16.25 -7.26 -3.73
C ILE A 210 -17.38 -8.09 -4.35
N LYS A 211 -18.47 -7.43 -4.69
CA LYS A 211 -19.68 -8.09 -5.24
C LYS A 211 -19.60 -8.17 -6.76
N TYR A 212 -18.61 -8.93 -7.25
CA TYR A 212 -18.46 -9.17 -8.68
C TYR A 212 -19.68 -9.85 -9.28
N PRO A 213 -19.95 -9.65 -10.60
CA PRO A 213 -20.92 -10.47 -11.30
C PRO A 213 -20.57 -11.95 -11.18
N GLU A 214 -21.58 -12.80 -11.00
CA GLU A 214 -21.40 -14.24 -11.08
C GLU A 214 -20.86 -14.60 -12.46
N THR A 215 -19.81 -15.40 -12.52
CA THR A 215 -19.37 -15.99 -13.76
C THR A 215 -20.43 -17.01 -14.18
N VAL A 216 -21.23 -16.68 -15.19
CA VAL A 216 -22.04 -17.68 -15.87
C VAL A 216 -21.03 -18.58 -16.59
N GLU A 217 -20.71 -19.73 -16.00
CA GLU A 217 -20.02 -20.77 -16.75
C GLU A 217 -20.94 -21.10 -17.92
N ALA A 218 -20.50 -20.82 -19.13
CA ALA A 218 -21.22 -21.30 -20.33
C ALA A 218 -21.15 -22.81 -20.26
N GLU A 219 -22.31 -23.44 -19.98
CA GLU A 219 -22.46 -24.87 -20.14
C GLU A 219 -22.12 -25.20 -21.61
N ALA A 220 -21.02 -25.93 -21.79
CA ALA A 220 -20.54 -26.41 -23.09
C ALA A 220 -21.24 -27.70 -23.50
#